data_330357c8dd5abf6562434759e84ef200
#
_entry.id   330357c8dd5abf6562434759e84ef200
#
_cell.length_a   1.000
_cell.length_b   1.000
_cell.length_c   1.000
_cell.angle_alpha   90.00
_cell.angle_beta   90.00
_cell.angle_gamma   90.00
#
_symmetry.space_group_name_H-M   'P 1'
#
loop_
_entity.id
_entity.type
_entity.pdbx_description
1 polymer ?
#
loop_
_entity_poly.entity_id
_entity_poly.type
_entity_poly.pdbx_seq_one_letter_code
_entity_poly.pdbx_strand_id
1 'polypeptide(L)'
;EATMAIQRLFVTKRESFNQEAQRMLLTLQQELSMPATSVTIYERYDIEHLDAKDLESAKNLIFSEPPVDTVLEEIPSVQGFIFAVEYVPGQYDQRADSAEQCISMLTLTSGHIVRCARVYAIEGTFTKEQENAIKAYYINPVDSREASLDIPNTLALDLEDPKPVATIDGFTTMSDADLEALIKNYGLAMTLADLQMIRQQYAEVEHRDPTITEIRLFDTYWSDHCRHTTFMTELTDITIEDSRFTGSIKEALEEYMDGRTELYKTKKKARSLMDMATLAVKELRHAGGLTNLDESDEINACTIIVPVDVNGKTEEWLLLFKNETHNHPTEIEPFGGAATCLGGCIRDPLSGRAYVYQAMRITGSGDPHTSLEDTLEGKLPQKKITQEAARGYSSYGNQIGLATGEVKEYYHPGYVAKRMEIGAVIGAAPRNQVRREEPTADDVVVLLGGKTGRDGCGGATGSSKEHTVDSLSTCGAEVQKGNALTERKIQRLFRRGEVTTLIKRCNDFGAGGVSVAIGELTDGVSINLDLVPKKYAGLDGTELAISESQERMACVIAASDVEAFKAYCDEENLECTVVAKVTDTNRLVMNWN
;
A
#
# COMPACT_ATOMS: atom_id res chain seq x y z
N GLU A 1 2.31 -12.56 39.17
CA GLU A 1 2.71 -13.36 38.02
C GLU A 1 4.17 -13.04 37.75
N ALA A 2 5.06 -14.05 37.74
CA ALA A 2 6.45 -13.85 37.40
C ALA A 2 6.50 -13.46 35.90
N THR A 3 6.93 -12.26 35.61
CA THR A 3 7.16 -11.80 34.24
C THR A 3 8.18 -12.76 33.62
N MET A 4 7.80 -13.51 32.59
CA MET A 4 8.76 -14.33 31.84
C MET A 4 9.77 -13.38 31.21
N ALA A 5 11.06 -13.67 31.37
CA ALA A 5 12.11 -12.86 30.80
C ALA A 5 12.02 -12.89 29.27
N ILE A 6 12.29 -11.75 28.63
CA ILE A 6 12.37 -11.66 27.16
C ILE A 6 13.49 -12.59 26.68
N GLN A 7 13.16 -13.41 25.70
CA GLN A 7 14.08 -14.33 25.04
C GLN A 7 14.53 -13.71 23.71
N ARG A 8 15.82 -13.72 23.44
CA ARG A 8 16.41 -13.15 22.23
C ARG A 8 17.07 -14.23 21.40
N LEU A 9 16.77 -14.24 20.11
CA LEU A 9 17.40 -15.07 19.11
C LEU A 9 18.03 -14.23 18.00
N PHE A 10 19.12 -14.72 17.46
CA PHE A 10 19.78 -14.19 16.27
C PHE A 10 19.82 -15.29 15.22
N VAL A 11 19.32 -15.01 14.03
CA VAL A 11 19.31 -15.95 12.92
C VAL A 11 20.14 -15.39 11.79
N THR A 12 21.12 -16.13 11.33
CA THR A 12 22.00 -15.73 10.24
C THR A 12 22.07 -16.83 9.18
N LYS A 13 22.26 -16.42 7.93
CA LYS A 13 22.49 -17.36 6.83
C LYS A 13 23.87 -18.00 6.95
N ARG A 14 23.94 -19.32 6.68
CA ARG A 14 25.23 -20.01 6.56
C ARG A 14 26.03 -19.42 5.40
N GLU A 15 27.34 -19.56 5.42
CA GLU A 15 28.28 -18.95 4.47
C GLU A 15 27.89 -19.13 3.01
N SER A 16 27.41 -20.32 2.62
CA SER A 16 26.99 -20.60 1.24
C SER A 16 25.69 -19.86 0.80
N PHE A 17 24.94 -19.27 1.74
CA PHE A 17 23.65 -18.65 1.52
C PHE A 17 23.60 -17.17 1.91
N ASN A 18 24.72 -16.58 2.33
CA ASN A 18 24.79 -15.21 2.85
C ASN A 18 24.97 -14.13 1.77
N GLN A 19 24.34 -14.29 0.61
CA GLN A 19 24.50 -13.40 -0.54
C GLN A 19 24.16 -11.93 -0.23
N GLU A 20 23.24 -11.68 0.70
CA GLU A 20 22.91 -10.32 1.12
C GLU A 20 24.07 -9.65 1.85
N ALA A 21 24.72 -10.36 2.76
CA ALA A 21 25.90 -9.89 3.45
C ALA A 21 27.08 -9.63 2.50
N GLN A 22 27.25 -10.51 1.49
CA GLN A 22 28.28 -10.33 0.46
C GLN A 22 28.01 -9.08 -0.39
N ARG A 23 26.76 -8.84 -0.79
CA ARG A 23 26.40 -7.61 -1.51
C ARG A 23 26.62 -6.37 -0.66
N MET A 24 26.26 -6.41 0.62
CA MET A 24 26.56 -5.32 1.55
C MET A 24 28.04 -5.03 1.64
N LEU A 25 28.87 -6.06 1.75
CA LEU A 25 30.33 -5.90 1.77
C LEU A 25 30.85 -5.20 0.51
N LEU A 26 30.36 -5.61 -0.67
CA LEU A 26 30.73 -4.95 -1.94
C LEU A 26 30.29 -3.48 -1.98
N THR A 27 29.08 -3.17 -1.53
CA THR A 27 28.60 -1.78 -1.42
C THR A 27 29.47 -0.95 -0.48
N LEU A 28 29.82 -1.49 0.70
CA LEU A 28 30.71 -0.81 1.64
C LEU A 28 32.09 -0.52 1.03
N GLN A 29 32.67 -1.49 0.33
CA GLN A 29 34.01 -1.36 -0.25
C GLN A 29 34.01 -0.48 -1.50
N GLN A 30 33.09 -0.69 -2.43
CA GLN A 30 33.15 -0.10 -3.77
C GLN A 30 32.41 1.23 -3.89
N GLU A 31 31.32 1.40 -3.14
CA GLU A 31 30.47 2.60 -3.26
C GLU A 31 30.75 3.59 -2.12
N LEU A 32 30.88 3.07 -0.89
CA LEU A 32 31.12 3.89 0.29
C LEU A 32 32.62 4.05 0.61
N SER A 33 33.51 3.34 -0.11
CA SER A 33 34.97 3.35 0.12
C SER A 33 35.36 3.06 1.59
N MET A 34 34.64 2.13 2.22
CA MET A 34 34.86 1.75 3.61
C MET A 34 35.84 0.58 3.75
N PRO A 35 36.68 0.55 4.81
CA PRO A 35 37.65 -0.50 5.04
C PRO A 35 37.03 -1.78 5.67
N ALA A 36 35.88 -2.18 5.18
CA ALA A 36 35.18 -3.39 5.64
C ALA A 36 35.87 -4.64 5.08
N THR A 37 36.05 -5.66 5.91
CA THR A 37 36.66 -6.94 5.53
C THR A 37 35.66 -8.08 5.49
N SER A 38 34.65 -8.05 6.33
CA SER A 38 33.53 -8.97 6.28
C SER A 38 32.24 -8.33 6.83
N VAL A 39 31.11 -8.93 6.49
CA VAL A 39 29.80 -8.55 7.01
C VAL A 39 29.02 -9.81 7.38
N THR A 40 28.40 -9.78 8.55
CA THR A 40 27.39 -10.76 8.95
C THR A 40 26.10 -10.04 9.27
N ILE A 41 24.99 -10.53 8.73
CA ILE A 41 23.65 -10.00 8.99
C ILE A 41 22.91 -10.99 9.86
N TYR A 42 22.34 -10.50 10.96
CA TYR A 42 21.49 -11.28 11.84
C TYR A 42 20.08 -10.72 11.83
N GLU A 43 19.10 -11.58 11.65
CA GLU A 43 17.71 -11.28 11.97
C GLU A 43 17.53 -11.53 13.47
N ARG A 44 17.28 -10.46 14.23
CA ARG A 44 17.05 -10.53 15.67
C ARG A 44 15.56 -10.66 15.96
N TYR A 45 15.21 -11.61 16.82
CA TYR A 45 13.89 -11.77 17.36
C TYR A 45 13.92 -11.62 18.87
N ASP A 46 13.20 -10.67 19.41
CA ASP A 46 12.91 -10.53 20.83
C ASP A 46 11.49 -11.07 21.06
N ILE A 47 11.34 -12.01 21.98
CA ILE A 47 10.11 -12.78 22.19
C ILE A 47 9.71 -12.68 23.66
N GLU A 48 8.47 -12.27 23.92
CA GLU A 48 7.89 -12.19 25.26
C GLU A 48 6.66 -13.13 25.35
N HIS A 49 6.45 -13.72 26.53
CA HIS A 49 5.36 -14.64 26.83
C HIS A 49 5.43 -16.00 26.10
N LEU A 50 6.62 -16.50 25.82
CA LEU A 50 6.84 -17.85 25.30
C LEU A 50 7.67 -18.67 26.31
N ASP A 51 7.27 -19.90 26.62
CA ASP A 51 8.05 -20.74 27.50
C ASP A 51 9.29 -21.34 26.80
N ALA A 52 10.27 -21.78 27.59
CA ALA A 52 11.55 -22.28 27.07
C ALA A 52 11.39 -23.55 26.22
N LYS A 53 10.40 -24.40 26.51
CA LYS A 53 10.16 -25.63 25.77
C LYS A 53 9.61 -25.33 24.38
N ASP A 54 8.64 -24.43 24.31
CA ASP A 54 8.05 -24.01 23.05
C ASP A 54 9.03 -23.21 22.21
N LEU A 55 9.91 -22.40 22.85
CA LEU A 55 10.99 -21.71 22.14
C LEU A 55 11.94 -22.70 21.43
N GLU A 56 12.34 -23.81 22.08
CA GLU A 56 13.22 -24.80 21.45
C GLU A 56 12.58 -25.41 20.19
N SER A 57 11.26 -25.65 20.21
CA SER A 57 10.53 -26.10 19.04
C SER A 57 10.44 -25.00 17.97
N ALA A 58 10.17 -23.76 18.38
CA ALA A 58 10.02 -22.61 17.51
C ALA A 58 11.31 -22.22 16.79
N LYS A 59 12.48 -22.44 17.39
CA LYS A 59 13.79 -22.16 16.74
C LYS A 59 13.89 -22.77 15.35
N ASN A 60 13.45 -24.02 15.20
CA ASN A 60 13.56 -24.77 13.95
C ASN A 60 12.29 -24.72 13.08
N LEU A 61 11.12 -24.49 13.68
CA LEU A 61 9.84 -24.52 12.97
C LEU A 61 9.36 -23.15 12.51
N ILE A 62 9.77 -22.08 13.21
CA ILE A 62 9.27 -20.70 12.97
C ILE A 62 10.41 -19.76 12.60
N PHE A 63 11.48 -19.71 13.40
CA PHE A 63 12.51 -18.69 13.29
C PHE A 63 13.62 -18.99 12.29
N SER A 64 13.79 -20.24 11.86
CA SER A 64 14.87 -20.62 10.95
C SER A 64 14.47 -21.70 9.96
N GLU A 65 15.23 -21.76 8.88
CA GLU A 65 15.29 -22.89 7.94
C GLU A 65 16.60 -23.65 8.20
N PRO A 66 16.61 -24.74 8.99
CA PRO A 66 17.82 -25.40 9.45
C PRO A 66 18.87 -25.73 8.38
N PRO A 67 18.52 -26.06 7.13
CA PRO A 67 19.51 -26.32 6.08
C PRO A 67 20.34 -25.11 5.69
N VAL A 68 19.80 -23.90 5.82
CA VAL A 68 20.41 -22.64 5.31
C VAL A 68 20.70 -21.61 6.40
N ASP A 69 20.13 -21.79 7.60
CA ASP A 69 20.25 -20.87 8.72
C ASP A 69 21.03 -21.46 9.88
N THR A 70 21.58 -20.57 10.69
CA THR A 70 22.14 -20.83 12.01
C THR A 70 21.43 -19.94 13.03
N VAL A 71 20.98 -20.53 14.14
CA VAL A 71 20.33 -19.82 15.25
C VAL A 71 21.32 -19.68 16.40
N LEU A 72 21.44 -18.48 16.93
CA LEU A 72 22.33 -18.13 18.04
C LEU A 72 21.52 -17.38 19.12
N GLU A 73 21.94 -17.51 20.37
CA GLU A 73 21.40 -16.73 21.50
C GLU A 73 22.25 -15.48 21.78
N GLU A 74 23.50 -15.50 21.34
CA GLU A 74 24.45 -14.37 21.46
C GLU A 74 25.22 -14.19 20.16
N ILE A 75 25.55 -12.94 19.82
CA ILE A 75 26.40 -12.64 18.67
C ILE A 75 27.87 -12.88 19.06
N PRO A 76 28.64 -13.62 18.25
CA PRO A 76 30.07 -13.77 18.46
C PRO A 76 30.80 -12.43 18.51
N SER A 77 31.93 -12.38 19.21
CA SER A 77 32.78 -11.19 19.24
C SER A 77 33.22 -10.77 17.83
N VAL A 78 33.06 -9.49 17.50
CA VAL A 78 33.37 -8.88 16.20
C VAL A 78 34.51 -7.93 16.31
N GLN A 79 35.51 -8.06 15.42
CA GLN A 79 36.62 -7.08 15.30
C GLN A 79 36.20 -5.94 14.35
N GLY A 80 35.34 -5.06 14.84
CA GLY A 80 34.75 -3.99 14.07
C GLY A 80 33.65 -3.30 14.87
N PHE A 81 32.53 -3.02 14.23
CA PHE A 81 31.40 -2.45 14.95
C PHE A 81 30.08 -3.19 14.61
N ILE A 82 29.12 -3.08 15.51
CA ILE A 82 27.80 -3.66 15.40
C ILE A 82 26.78 -2.55 15.58
N PHE A 83 25.76 -2.53 14.73
CA PHE A 83 24.57 -1.72 14.93
C PHE A 83 23.33 -2.52 14.53
N ALA A 84 22.20 -2.12 15.08
CA ALA A 84 20.91 -2.76 14.77
C ALA A 84 19.93 -1.74 14.21
N VAL A 85 19.04 -2.19 13.34
CA VAL A 85 17.99 -1.38 12.71
C VAL A 85 16.64 -2.03 12.99
N GLU A 86 15.69 -1.22 13.47
CA GLU A 86 14.30 -1.63 13.68
C GLU A 86 13.35 -0.62 13.04
N TYR A 87 12.12 -1.04 12.77
CA TYR A 87 11.10 -0.10 12.33
C TYR A 87 10.74 0.87 13.45
N VAL A 88 10.40 2.10 13.08
CA VAL A 88 9.87 3.07 14.04
C VAL A 88 8.50 2.61 14.57
N PRO A 89 8.12 2.96 15.81
CA PRO A 89 6.82 2.61 16.36
C PRO A 89 5.68 3.07 15.44
N GLY A 90 4.72 2.18 15.20
CA GLY A 90 3.60 2.42 14.29
C GLY A 90 3.79 1.89 12.87
N GLN A 91 5.02 1.58 12.45
CA GLN A 91 5.27 0.85 11.20
C GLN A 91 4.91 -0.63 11.36
N TYR A 92 4.35 -1.21 10.31
CA TYR A 92 4.01 -2.63 10.28
C TYR A 92 5.26 -3.48 10.03
N ASP A 93 5.47 -4.47 10.89
CA ASP A 93 6.54 -5.46 10.75
C ASP A 93 5.93 -6.83 10.43
N GLN A 94 5.94 -7.19 9.12
CA GLN A 94 5.42 -8.47 8.64
C GLN A 94 6.12 -9.67 9.30
N ARG A 95 7.41 -9.58 9.58
CA ARG A 95 8.19 -10.68 10.17
C ARG A 95 7.75 -10.94 11.61
N ALA A 96 7.59 -9.89 12.39
CA ALA A 96 7.10 -9.99 13.77
C ALA A 96 5.68 -10.52 13.82
N ASP A 97 4.77 -9.96 13.02
CA ASP A 97 3.36 -10.40 12.94
C ASP A 97 3.24 -11.87 12.52
N SER A 98 3.99 -12.30 11.51
CA SER A 98 4.00 -13.69 11.05
C SER A 98 4.55 -14.64 12.14
N ALA A 99 5.58 -14.23 12.87
CA ALA A 99 6.12 -15.00 13.97
C ALA A 99 5.10 -15.17 15.11
N GLU A 100 4.41 -14.11 15.51
CA GLU A 100 3.34 -14.16 16.52
C GLU A 100 2.21 -15.12 16.11
N GLN A 101 1.77 -15.07 14.85
CA GLN A 101 0.76 -15.99 14.31
C GLN A 101 1.26 -17.45 14.33
N CYS A 102 2.49 -17.70 13.90
CA CYS A 102 3.07 -19.04 13.90
C CYS A 102 3.25 -19.60 15.32
N ILE A 103 3.68 -18.77 16.29
CA ILE A 103 3.77 -19.16 17.70
C ILE A 103 2.37 -19.53 18.22
N SER A 104 1.37 -18.72 17.92
CA SER A 104 -0.01 -18.98 18.37
C SER A 104 -0.56 -20.29 17.81
N MET A 105 -0.23 -20.64 16.56
CA MET A 105 -0.59 -21.92 15.97
C MET A 105 0.19 -23.09 16.59
N LEU A 106 1.46 -22.90 16.92
CA LEU A 106 2.28 -23.94 17.57
C LEU A 106 1.82 -24.26 18.98
N THR A 107 1.52 -23.22 19.76
CA THR A 107 1.20 -23.32 21.19
C THR A 107 -0.29 -23.46 21.48
N LEU A 108 -1.16 -23.15 20.50
CA LEU A 108 -2.62 -23.00 20.67
C LEU A 108 -3.00 -21.97 21.73
N THR A 109 -2.14 -20.97 21.95
CA THR A 109 -2.33 -19.85 22.88
C THR A 109 -2.13 -18.52 22.16
N SER A 110 -2.55 -17.44 22.80
CA SER A 110 -2.41 -16.07 22.27
C SER A 110 -1.71 -15.15 23.28
N GLY A 111 -1.36 -13.94 22.85
CA GLY A 111 -0.73 -12.94 23.71
C GLY A 111 0.80 -12.95 23.67
N HIS A 112 1.39 -13.71 22.76
CA HIS A 112 2.82 -13.65 22.47
C HIS A 112 3.15 -12.32 21.80
N ILE A 113 4.29 -11.72 22.14
CA ILE A 113 4.78 -10.49 21.52
C ILE A 113 6.14 -10.79 20.90
N VAL A 114 6.30 -10.44 19.64
CA VAL A 114 7.58 -10.52 18.93
C VAL A 114 7.96 -9.14 18.42
N ARG A 115 9.24 -8.78 18.57
CA ARG A 115 9.84 -7.61 17.95
C ARG A 115 11.06 -8.04 17.15
N CYS A 116 11.19 -7.49 15.97
CA CYS A 116 12.30 -7.81 15.08
C CYS A 116 13.25 -6.61 14.94
N ALA A 117 14.51 -6.92 14.74
CA ALA A 117 15.51 -5.97 14.28
C ALA A 117 16.51 -6.70 13.41
N ARG A 118 17.16 -5.97 12.54
CA ARG A 118 18.24 -6.47 11.71
C ARG A 118 19.55 -5.97 12.28
N VAL A 119 20.46 -6.87 12.61
CA VAL A 119 21.75 -6.54 13.21
C VAL A 119 22.85 -6.75 12.18
N TYR A 120 23.67 -5.72 12.00
CA TYR A 120 24.80 -5.71 11.10
C TYR A 120 26.08 -5.75 11.89
N ALA A 121 26.84 -6.83 11.74
CA ALA A 121 28.18 -6.98 12.30
C ALA A 121 29.20 -6.80 11.17
N ILE A 122 29.98 -5.73 11.23
CA ILE A 122 30.92 -5.33 10.18
C ILE A 122 32.32 -5.37 10.74
N GLU A 123 33.15 -6.24 10.18
CA GLU A 123 34.58 -6.32 10.55
C GLU A 123 35.40 -5.31 9.77
N GLY A 124 36.41 -4.73 10.45
CA GLY A 124 37.29 -3.71 9.93
C GLY A 124 37.61 -2.68 10.97
N THR A 125 38.49 -1.72 10.62
CA THR A 125 38.84 -0.60 11.50
C THR A 125 38.20 0.67 10.97
N PHE A 126 37.26 1.24 11.71
CA PHE A 126 36.46 2.39 11.30
C PHE A 126 36.66 3.58 12.21
N THR A 127 36.65 4.78 11.64
CA THR A 127 36.50 6.02 12.41
C THR A 127 35.02 6.20 12.77
N LYS A 128 34.72 7.08 13.72
CA LYS A 128 33.34 7.36 14.12
C LYS A 128 32.52 7.98 12.98
N GLU A 129 33.17 8.80 12.16
CA GLU A 129 32.57 9.40 10.96
C GLU A 129 32.17 8.32 9.93
N GLN A 130 33.01 7.31 9.73
CA GLN A 130 32.73 6.18 8.85
C GLN A 130 31.59 5.32 9.38
N GLU A 131 31.56 5.01 10.68
CA GLU A 131 30.43 4.32 11.30
C GLU A 131 29.11 5.08 11.08
N ASN A 132 29.11 6.40 11.31
CA ASN A 132 27.93 7.24 11.12
C ASN A 132 27.48 7.29 9.64
N ALA A 133 28.42 7.36 8.71
CA ALA A 133 28.12 7.34 7.27
C ALA A 133 27.49 6.00 6.84
N ILE A 134 27.98 4.87 7.36
CA ILE A 134 27.38 3.55 7.12
C ILE A 134 25.96 3.49 7.68
N LYS A 135 25.76 3.93 8.92
CA LYS A 135 24.42 3.97 9.53
C LYS A 135 23.47 4.84 8.72
N ALA A 136 23.88 6.04 8.32
CA ALA A 136 23.08 6.96 7.50
C ALA A 136 22.68 6.37 6.14
N TYR A 137 23.51 5.51 5.56
CA TYR A 137 23.18 4.83 4.31
C TYR A 137 22.16 3.69 4.49
N TYR A 138 22.27 2.91 5.58
CA TYR A 138 21.42 1.73 5.79
C TYR A 138 20.15 1.99 6.60
N ILE A 139 20.09 3.05 7.39
CA ILE A 139 18.88 3.43 8.14
C ILE A 139 18.10 4.45 7.31
N ASN A 140 16.91 4.08 6.86
CA ASN A 140 15.99 5.01 6.23
C ASN A 140 15.12 5.65 7.32
N PRO A 141 15.25 6.96 7.59
CA PRO A 141 14.51 7.61 8.69
C PRO A 141 12.99 7.66 8.48
N VAL A 142 12.53 7.42 7.25
CA VAL A 142 11.11 7.35 6.92
C VAL A 142 10.41 6.23 7.68
N ASP A 143 11.06 5.08 7.83
CA ASP A 143 10.44 3.88 8.41
C ASP A 143 11.25 3.21 9.51
N SER A 144 12.53 3.57 9.65
CA SER A 144 13.48 2.84 10.48
C SER A 144 14.31 3.75 11.39
N ARG A 145 14.84 3.16 12.44
CA ARG A 145 15.76 3.81 13.38
C ARG A 145 16.82 2.83 13.85
N GLU A 146 17.88 3.36 14.48
CA GLU A 146 18.84 2.52 15.18
C GLU A 146 18.17 1.88 16.40
N ALA A 147 18.27 0.56 16.52
CA ALA A 147 17.75 -0.20 17.65
C ALA A 147 18.81 -0.35 18.74
N SER A 148 18.38 -0.36 20.01
CA SER A 148 19.27 -0.74 21.12
C SER A 148 19.75 -2.19 20.97
N LEU A 149 20.98 -2.45 21.34
CA LEU A 149 21.53 -3.81 21.47
C LEU A 149 21.14 -4.46 22.81
N ASP A 150 20.72 -3.68 23.80
CA ASP A 150 20.29 -4.19 25.09
C ASP A 150 18.91 -4.86 25.00
N ILE A 151 18.67 -5.85 25.85
CA ILE A 151 17.35 -6.49 25.97
C ILE A 151 16.46 -5.57 26.79
N PRO A 152 15.29 -5.15 26.25
CA PRO A 152 14.36 -4.30 27.01
C PRO A 152 13.66 -5.08 28.12
N ASN A 153 13.04 -4.37 29.05
CA ASN A 153 12.29 -4.98 30.15
C ASN A 153 10.93 -5.55 29.70
N THR A 154 10.33 -5.01 28.65
CA THR A 154 9.09 -5.46 28.03
C THR A 154 9.07 -5.08 26.55
N LEU A 155 8.38 -5.87 25.75
CA LEU A 155 8.12 -5.60 24.33
C LEU A 155 6.75 -4.92 24.11
N ALA A 156 5.93 -4.82 25.16
CA ALA A 156 4.67 -4.10 25.08
C ALA A 156 4.93 -2.62 24.75
N LEU A 157 4.15 -2.08 23.83
CA LEU A 157 4.19 -0.66 23.51
C LEU A 157 3.40 0.10 24.57
N ASP A 158 4.00 1.14 25.14
CA ASP A 158 3.29 2.12 25.98
C ASP A 158 2.55 3.08 25.04
N LEU A 159 1.28 2.83 24.84
CA LEU A 159 0.43 3.59 23.94
C LEU A 159 -0.55 4.41 24.77
N GLU A 160 -0.61 5.71 24.48
CA GLU A 160 -1.62 6.58 25.08
C GLU A 160 -3.03 6.19 24.59
N ASP A 161 -4.02 6.35 25.47
CA ASP A 161 -5.42 6.22 25.07
C ASP A 161 -5.76 7.24 23.99
N PRO A 162 -6.51 6.83 22.95
CA PRO A 162 -6.83 7.74 21.85
C PRO A 162 -7.74 8.87 22.33
N LYS A 163 -7.45 10.09 21.87
CA LYS A 163 -8.29 11.27 22.19
C LYS A 163 -9.55 11.25 21.33
N PRO A 164 -10.65 11.85 21.84
CA PRO A 164 -11.85 12.06 21.04
C PRO A 164 -11.51 12.82 19.75
N VAL A 165 -12.21 12.49 18.66
CA VAL A 165 -12.05 13.18 17.39
C VAL A 165 -12.46 14.66 17.54
N ALA A 166 -11.56 15.56 17.20
CA ALA A 166 -11.80 16.99 17.31
C ALA A 166 -12.78 17.50 16.25
N THR A 167 -13.62 18.44 16.62
CA THR A 167 -14.41 19.28 15.70
C THR A 167 -13.61 20.52 15.35
N ILE A 168 -13.74 21.03 14.14
CA ILE A 168 -13.12 22.29 13.71
C ILE A 168 -14.08 23.43 14.05
N ASP A 169 -13.99 23.90 15.28
CA ASP A 169 -14.92 24.90 15.82
C ASP A 169 -14.94 26.20 14.99
N GLY A 170 -16.14 26.68 14.68
CA GLY A 170 -16.36 27.90 13.91
C GLY A 170 -16.12 27.78 12.41
N PHE A 171 -15.89 26.57 11.89
CA PHE A 171 -15.59 26.34 10.47
C PHE A 171 -16.63 26.97 9.53
N THR A 172 -17.92 26.84 9.85
CA THR A 172 -19.03 27.36 9.03
C THR A 172 -19.01 28.88 8.87
N THR A 173 -18.30 29.61 9.72
CA THR A 173 -18.20 31.08 9.72
C THR A 173 -16.77 31.59 9.47
N MET A 174 -15.81 30.72 9.19
CA MET A 174 -14.43 31.08 8.90
C MET A 174 -14.32 32.02 7.70
N SER A 175 -13.43 33.02 7.80
CA SER A 175 -13.04 33.84 6.67
C SER A 175 -12.16 33.03 5.69
N ASP A 176 -11.97 33.57 4.49
CA ASP A 176 -11.08 32.93 3.50
C ASP A 176 -9.63 32.86 4.01
N ALA A 177 -9.17 33.85 4.77
CA ALA A 177 -7.85 33.84 5.41
C ALA A 177 -7.72 32.70 6.48
N ASP A 178 -8.80 32.46 7.23
CA ASP A 178 -8.82 31.35 8.20
C ASP A 178 -8.79 29.98 7.48
N LEU A 179 -9.48 29.84 6.35
CA LEU A 179 -9.45 28.63 5.53
C LEU A 179 -8.06 28.40 4.91
N GLU A 180 -7.39 29.45 4.43
CA GLU A 180 -6.01 29.37 3.95
C GLU A 180 -5.04 28.93 5.08
N ALA A 181 -5.24 29.47 6.28
CA ALA A 181 -4.48 29.05 7.45
C ALA A 181 -4.75 27.58 7.81
N LEU A 182 -5.99 27.12 7.68
CA LEU A 182 -6.37 25.72 7.89
C LEU A 182 -5.64 24.80 6.90
N ILE A 183 -5.63 25.13 5.60
CA ILE A 183 -4.90 24.38 4.56
C ILE A 183 -3.45 24.22 4.96
N LYS A 184 -2.81 25.32 5.35
CA LYS A 184 -1.39 25.31 5.71
C LYS A 184 -1.12 24.51 6.99
N ASN A 185 -1.92 24.73 8.04
CA ASN A 185 -1.70 24.11 9.35
C ASN A 185 -1.92 22.60 9.34
N TYR A 186 -2.91 22.14 8.58
CA TYR A 186 -3.20 20.70 8.43
C TYR A 186 -2.50 20.08 7.23
N GLY A 187 -1.79 20.87 6.42
CA GLY A 187 -1.10 20.39 5.22
C GLY A 187 -2.06 19.74 4.21
N LEU A 188 -3.22 20.36 3.98
CA LEU A 188 -4.22 19.83 3.07
C LEU A 188 -3.79 19.96 1.61
N ALA A 189 -4.22 19.01 0.77
CA ALA A 189 -4.05 19.05 -0.67
C ALA A 189 -5.19 19.79 -1.40
N MET A 190 -6.27 20.08 -0.70
CA MET A 190 -7.41 20.87 -1.20
C MET A 190 -7.02 22.32 -1.46
N THR A 191 -7.72 22.93 -2.43
CA THR A 191 -7.63 24.38 -2.71
C THR A 191 -8.56 25.19 -1.78
N LEU A 192 -8.35 26.51 -1.74
CA LEU A 192 -9.27 27.41 -1.03
C LEU A 192 -10.72 27.28 -1.56
N ALA A 193 -10.90 27.14 -2.87
CA ALA A 193 -12.23 27.00 -3.48
C ALA A 193 -12.92 25.69 -3.03
N ASP A 194 -12.18 24.61 -2.86
CA ASP A 194 -12.71 23.34 -2.34
C ASP A 194 -13.21 23.54 -0.90
N LEU A 195 -12.43 24.16 -0.04
CA LEU A 195 -12.84 24.43 1.34
C LEU A 195 -14.00 25.43 1.45
N GLN A 196 -14.07 26.42 0.58
CA GLN A 196 -15.22 27.33 0.51
C GLN A 196 -16.50 26.58 0.19
N MET A 197 -16.45 25.63 -0.76
CA MET A 197 -17.60 24.78 -1.10
C MET A 197 -18.01 23.89 0.08
N ILE A 198 -17.05 23.30 0.77
CA ILE A 198 -17.31 22.46 1.96
C ILE A 198 -17.90 23.32 3.08
N ARG A 199 -17.34 24.53 3.34
CA ARG A 199 -17.89 25.49 4.31
C ARG A 199 -19.35 25.80 4.02
N GLN A 200 -19.68 26.07 2.76
CA GLN A 200 -21.06 26.35 2.36
C GLN A 200 -21.97 25.14 2.62
N GLN A 201 -21.56 23.94 2.26
CA GLN A 201 -22.31 22.70 2.52
C GLN A 201 -22.61 22.52 4.01
N TYR A 202 -21.60 22.71 4.86
CA TYR A 202 -21.77 22.55 6.32
C TYR A 202 -22.63 23.66 6.92
N ALA A 203 -22.53 24.90 6.42
CA ALA A 203 -23.35 26.02 6.90
C ALA A 203 -24.82 25.89 6.47
N GLU A 204 -25.09 25.49 5.22
CA GLU A 204 -26.44 25.54 4.62
C GLU A 204 -27.19 24.21 4.71
N VAL A 205 -26.50 23.07 4.77
CA VAL A 205 -27.13 21.75 4.72
C VAL A 205 -26.92 20.96 6.02
N GLU A 206 -25.68 20.84 6.48
CA GLU A 206 -25.36 20.05 7.69
C GLU A 206 -25.67 20.82 8.98
N HIS A 207 -25.66 22.15 8.94
CA HIS A 207 -25.91 23.06 10.08
C HIS A 207 -25.07 22.73 11.33
N ARG A 208 -23.81 22.35 11.11
CA ARG A 208 -22.82 22.04 12.15
C ARG A 208 -21.41 22.23 11.61
N ASP A 209 -20.46 22.30 12.50
CA ASP A 209 -19.05 22.26 12.11
C ASP A 209 -18.60 20.82 11.80
N PRO A 210 -17.66 20.63 10.87
CA PRO A 210 -17.11 19.32 10.55
C PRO A 210 -16.12 18.84 11.61
N THR A 211 -15.98 17.52 11.71
CA THR A 211 -14.86 16.90 12.41
C THR A 211 -13.60 16.94 11.56
N ILE A 212 -12.44 16.77 12.21
CA ILE A 212 -11.17 16.65 11.48
C ILE A 212 -11.16 15.41 10.56
N THR A 213 -11.85 14.34 10.93
CA THR A 213 -12.00 13.14 10.10
C THR A 213 -12.71 13.46 8.79
N GLU A 214 -13.80 14.22 8.85
CA GLU A 214 -14.54 14.64 7.65
C GLU A 214 -13.68 15.51 6.73
N ILE A 215 -12.92 16.46 7.27
CA ILE A 215 -12.02 17.29 6.47
C ILE A 215 -10.90 16.47 5.85
N ARG A 216 -10.30 15.52 6.59
CA ARG A 216 -9.29 14.59 6.05
C ARG A 216 -9.85 13.69 4.95
N LEU A 217 -11.08 13.22 5.11
CA LEU A 217 -11.76 12.42 4.08
C LEU A 217 -12.00 13.24 2.81
N PHE A 218 -12.50 14.47 2.91
CA PHE A 218 -12.63 15.37 1.77
C PHE A 218 -11.29 15.68 1.13
N ASP A 219 -10.24 15.92 1.92
CA ASP A 219 -8.89 16.13 1.43
C ASP A 219 -8.38 14.96 0.58
N THR A 220 -8.67 13.73 1.00
CA THR A 220 -8.37 12.53 0.22
C THR A 220 -9.13 12.52 -1.11
N TYR A 221 -10.45 12.70 -1.09
CA TYR A 221 -11.27 12.72 -2.31
C TYR A 221 -10.91 13.86 -3.26
N TRP A 222 -10.52 15.03 -2.75
CA TRP A 222 -10.13 16.20 -3.54
C TRP A 222 -8.66 16.23 -3.91
N SER A 223 -7.87 15.28 -3.46
CA SER A 223 -6.46 15.17 -3.86
C SER A 223 -6.31 14.90 -5.36
N ASP A 224 -5.22 15.35 -5.95
CA ASP A 224 -4.92 15.07 -7.36
C ASP A 224 -4.76 13.56 -7.62
N HIS A 225 -4.29 12.82 -6.62
CA HIS A 225 -4.19 11.36 -6.66
C HIS A 225 -5.54 10.69 -6.97
N CYS A 226 -6.63 11.13 -6.33
CA CYS A 226 -7.96 10.55 -6.52
C CYS A 226 -8.73 11.18 -7.69
N ARG A 227 -8.61 12.50 -7.91
CA ARG A 227 -9.40 13.23 -8.91
C ARG A 227 -8.71 13.41 -10.26
N HIS A 228 -7.40 13.23 -10.32
CA HIS A 228 -6.60 13.42 -11.54
C HIS A 228 -6.75 14.83 -12.15
N THR A 229 -6.91 15.86 -11.33
CA THR A 229 -7.19 17.23 -11.77
C THR A 229 -6.10 17.80 -12.66
N THR A 230 -4.83 17.49 -12.39
CA THR A 230 -3.70 17.88 -13.24
C THR A 230 -3.82 17.29 -14.64
N PHE A 231 -4.16 16.01 -14.76
CA PHE A 231 -4.35 15.33 -16.04
C PHE A 231 -5.61 15.77 -16.78
N MET A 232 -6.58 16.34 -16.07
CA MET A 232 -7.83 16.89 -16.59
C MET A 232 -7.78 18.42 -16.85
N THR A 233 -6.64 19.06 -16.61
CA THR A 233 -6.45 20.51 -16.88
C THR A 233 -6.80 20.84 -18.33
N GLU A 234 -7.61 21.89 -18.55
CA GLU A 234 -7.98 22.33 -19.88
C GLU A 234 -6.78 22.96 -20.60
N LEU A 235 -6.45 22.43 -21.76
CA LEU A 235 -5.40 22.92 -22.65
C LEU A 235 -5.98 23.96 -23.61
N THR A 236 -5.77 25.23 -23.34
CA THR A 236 -6.26 26.34 -24.17
C THR A 236 -5.33 26.63 -25.32
N ASP A 237 -4.03 26.60 -25.08
CA ASP A 237 -2.97 26.87 -26.05
C ASP A 237 -2.04 25.67 -26.19
N ILE A 238 -1.82 25.22 -27.42
CA ILE A 238 -0.93 24.12 -27.74
C ILE A 238 0.09 24.62 -28.77
N THR A 239 1.36 24.60 -28.40
CA THR A 239 2.48 24.94 -29.27
C THR A 239 3.35 23.72 -29.50
N ILE A 240 3.66 23.44 -30.76
CA ILE A 240 4.55 22.33 -31.16
C ILE A 240 5.87 22.92 -31.62
N GLU A 241 6.95 22.61 -30.93
CA GLU A 241 8.31 23.05 -31.28
C GLU A 241 8.78 22.43 -32.59
N ASP A 242 9.63 23.17 -33.30
CA ASP A 242 10.22 22.66 -34.54
C ASP A 242 11.27 21.59 -34.26
N SER A 243 11.05 20.40 -34.80
CA SER A 243 11.92 19.23 -34.71
C SER A 243 11.73 18.33 -35.92
N ARG A 244 12.50 17.26 -35.99
CA ARG A 244 12.28 16.22 -37.03
C ARG A 244 10.92 15.52 -36.90
N PHE A 245 10.24 15.66 -35.81
CA PHE A 245 8.95 15.03 -35.51
C PHE A 245 7.74 15.99 -35.63
N THR A 246 7.97 17.28 -35.89
CA THR A 246 6.92 18.31 -35.95
C THR A 246 5.76 17.92 -36.87
N GLY A 247 6.04 17.36 -38.04
CA GLY A 247 5.00 16.93 -38.98
C GLY A 247 4.07 15.88 -38.37
N SER A 248 4.62 14.78 -37.85
CA SER A 248 3.84 13.68 -37.25
C SER A 248 3.05 14.11 -36.04
N ILE A 249 3.62 15.01 -35.21
CA ILE A 249 2.93 15.50 -34.02
C ILE A 249 1.75 16.41 -34.41
N LYS A 250 1.92 17.29 -35.43
CA LYS A 250 0.83 18.13 -35.93
C LYS A 250 -0.31 17.28 -36.52
N GLU A 251 0.02 16.27 -37.31
CA GLU A 251 -0.93 15.32 -37.90
C GLU A 251 -1.74 14.62 -36.78
N ALA A 252 -1.06 14.09 -35.77
CA ALA A 252 -1.73 13.47 -34.63
C ALA A 252 -2.64 14.43 -33.84
N LEU A 253 -2.25 15.71 -33.70
CA LEU A 253 -3.09 16.73 -33.09
C LEU A 253 -4.33 17.05 -33.94
N GLU A 254 -4.18 17.14 -35.27
CA GLU A 254 -5.29 17.34 -36.20
C GLU A 254 -6.29 16.16 -36.11
N GLU A 255 -5.81 14.92 -36.19
CA GLU A 255 -6.63 13.73 -36.04
C GLU A 255 -7.41 13.72 -34.68
N TYR A 256 -6.74 14.10 -33.59
CA TYR A 256 -7.40 14.25 -32.30
C TYR A 256 -8.51 15.31 -32.32
N MET A 257 -8.27 16.46 -32.94
CA MET A 257 -9.28 17.55 -33.02
C MET A 257 -10.46 17.17 -33.89
N ASP A 258 -10.23 16.44 -34.99
CA ASP A 258 -11.28 15.93 -35.88
C ASP A 258 -12.12 14.87 -35.18
N GLY A 259 -11.49 13.90 -34.53
CA GLY A 259 -12.15 12.86 -33.73
C GLY A 259 -13.04 13.44 -32.63
N ARG A 260 -12.55 14.47 -31.92
CA ARG A 260 -13.37 15.21 -30.93
C ARG A 260 -14.60 15.84 -31.56
N THR A 261 -14.43 16.47 -32.72
CA THR A 261 -15.52 17.17 -33.43
C THR A 261 -16.60 16.17 -33.84
N GLU A 262 -16.21 15.03 -34.35
CA GLU A 262 -17.12 13.95 -34.73
C GLU A 262 -17.84 13.34 -33.51
N LEU A 263 -17.08 13.01 -32.44
CA LEU A 263 -17.60 12.30 -31.28
C LEU A 263 -18.48 13.19 -30.39
N TYR A 264 -18.06 14.42 -30.12
CA TYR A 264 -18.75 15.29 -29.17
C TYR A 264 -19.80 16.21 -29.81
N LYS A 265 -19.69 16.46 -31.10
CA LYS A 265 -20.64 17.32 -31.88
C LYS A 265 -20.84 18.67 -31.19
N THR A 266 -21.99 18.86 -30.53
CA THR A 266 -22.36 20.11 -29.84
C THR A 266 -22.01 20.12 -28.36
N LYS A 267 -21.53 19.02 -27.78
CA LYS A 267 -21.17 18.96 -26.36
C LYS A 267 -19.83 19.69 -26.14
N LYS A 268 -19.87 20.72 -25.31
CA LYS A 268 -18.62 21.36 -24.83
C LYS A 268 -17.89 20.39 -23.92
N LYS A 269 -16.69 19.99 -24.31
CA LYS A 269 -15.79 19.19 -23.48
C LYS A 269 -14.39 19.80 -23.54
N ALA A 270 -13.77 19.96 -22.37
CA ALA A 270 -12.41 20.48 -22.26
C ALA A 270 -11.41 19.59 -23.02
N ARG A 271 -10.45 20.21 -23.66
CA ARG A 271 -9.27 19.49 -24.16
C ARG A 271 -8.33 19.26 -22.99
N SER A 272 -7.95 18.01 -22.74
CA SER A 272 -7.07 17.64 -21.65
C SER A 272 -6.25 16.42 -22.03
N LEU A 273 -5.20 16.14 -21.28
CA LEU A 273 -4.43 14.90 -21.47
C LEU A 273 -5.31 13.66 -21.27
N MET A 274 -6.24 13.69 -20.31
CA MET A 274 -7.21 12.61 -20.10
C MET A 274 -8.12 12.41 -21.31
N ASP A 275 -8.57 13.50 -21.92
CA ASP A 275 -9.41 13.42 -23.12
C ASP A 275 -8.62 12.84 -24.31
N MET A 276 -7.36 13.26 -24.51
CA MET A 276 -6.46 12.70 -25.53
C MET A 276 -6.25 11.20 -25.31
N ALA A 277 -5.96 10.78 -24.09
CA ALA A 277 -5.71 9.37 -23.75
C ALA A 277 -6.93 8.47 -23.95
N THR A 278 -8.14 9.00 -23.81
CA THR A 278 -9.39 8.21 -23.84
C THR A 278 -10.20 8.36 -25.13
N LEU A 279 -9.80 9.25 -26.05
CA LEU A 279 -10.58 9.53 -27.26
C LEU A 279 -10.76 8.30 -28.15
N ALA A 280 -9.66 7.61 -28.48
CA ALA A 280 -9.68 6.45 -29.37
C ALA A 280 -10.60 5.31 -28.86
N VAL A 281 -10.61 5.07 -27.54
CA VAL A 281 -11.52 4.09 -26.93
C VAL A 281 -12.98 4.52 -27.07
N LYS A 282 -13.27 5.81 -26.91
CA LYS A 282 -14.62 6.36 -27.09
C LYS A 282 -15.08 6.28 -28.55
N GLU A 283 -14.19 6.52 -29.51
CA GLU A 283 -14.47 6.39 -30.94
C GLU A 283 -14.78 4.93 -31.31
N LEU A 284 -13.94 3.97 -30.85
CA LEU A 284 -14.18 2.55 -31.04
C LEU A 284 -15.53 2.12 -30.50
N ARG A 285 -15.88 2.59 -29.30
CA ARG A 285 -17.17 2.30 -28.67
C ARG A 285 -18.35 2.92 -29.46
N HIS A 286 -18.19 4.16 -29.90
CA HIS A 286 -19.19 4.86 -30.71
C HIS A 286 -19.44 4.16 -32.07
N ALA A 287 -18.39 3.58 -32.64
CA ALA A 287 -18.47 2.79 -33.88
C ALA A 287 -19.05 1.38 -33.70
N GLY A 288 -19.45 1.01 -32.48
CA GLY A 288 -20.00 -0.32 -32.17
C GLY A 288 -18.95 -1.40 -31.95
N GLY A 289 -17.70 -1.03 -31.73
CA GLY A 289 -16.63 -1.91 -31.26
C GLY A 289 -16.72 -2.19 -29.76
N LEU A 290 -15.78 -2.94 -29.24
CA LEU A 290 -15.69 -3.29 -27.81
C LEU A 290 -16.92 -4.02 -27.26
N THR A 291 -17.54 -4.89 -28.09
CA THR A 291 -18.76 -5.63 -27.74
C THR A 291 -18.56 -6.65 -26.63
N ASN A 292 -17.31 -7.02 -26.35
CA ASN A 292 -16.92 -7.93 -25.26
C ASN A 292 -16.49 -7.19 -23.99
N LEU A 293 -16.58 -5.85 -23.94
CA LEU A 293 -16.31 -5.10 -22.74
C LEU A 293 -17.38 -5.42 -21.68
N ASP A 294 -16.92 -5.83 -20.51
CA ASP A 294 -17.80 -6.07 -19.38
C ASP A 294 -17.98 -4.76 -18.60
N GLU A 295 -19.19 -4.21 -18.68
CA GLU A 295 -19.54 -2.95 -18.03
C GLU A 295 -20.22 -3.22 -16.69
N SER A 296 -19.74 -2.58 -15.64
CA SER A 296 -20.27 -2.69 -14.29
C SER A 296 -20.02 -1.39 -13.53
N ASP A 297 -20.86 -1.11 -12.53
CA ASP A 297 -20.62 -0.02 -11.58
C ASP A 297 -19.42 -0.30 -10.65
N GLU A 298 -18.99 -1.56 -10.56
CA GLU A 298 -17.73 -1.95 -9.93
C GLU A 298 -16.57 -1.85 -10.95
N ILE A 299 -15.99 -0.66 -11.11
CA ILE A 299 -14.93 -0.42 -12.10
C ILE A 299 -13.57 -0.39 -11.39
N ASN A 300 -13.08 -1.56 -10.98
CA ASN A 300 -11.77 -1.66 -10.33
C ASN A 300 -10.66 -2.09 -11.30
N ALA A 301 -11.02 -2.74 -12.42
CA ALA A 301 -10.09 -3.17 -13.46
C ALA A 301 -10.79 -3.18 -14.82
N CYS A 302 -10.05 -2.96 -15.91
CA CYS A 302 -10.57 -3.12 -17.25
C CYS A 302 -10.90 -4.60 -17.48
N THR A 303 -12.16 -4.90 -17.81
CA THR A 303 -12.66 -6.27 -17.88
C THR A 303 -13.29 -6.57 -19.23
N ILE A 304 -12.93 -7.69 -19.83
CA ILE A 304 -13.54 -8.20 -21.05
C ILE A 304 -14.05 -9.63 -20.85
N ILE A 305 -15.11 -9.97 -21.59
CA ILE A 305 -15.66 -11.32 -21.63
C ILE A 305 -14.93 -12.11 -22.71
N VAL A 306 -14.37 -13.24 -22.35
CA VAL A 306 -13.64 -14.13 -23.26
C VAL A 306 -14.19 -15.55 -23.20
N PRO A 307 -14.30 -16.26 -24.36
CA PRO A 307 -14.61 -17.69 -24.37
C PRO A 307 -13.35 -18.49 -23.99
N VAL A 308 -13.49 -19.43 -23.06
CA VAL A 308 -12.42 -20.33 -22.61
C VAL A 308 -12.88 -21.76 -22.78
N ASP A 309 -12.04 -22.59 -23.39
CA ASP A 309 -12.28 -24.05 -23.41
C ASP A 309 -11.86 -24.66 -22.07
N VAL A 310 -12.83 -25.24 -21.37
CA VAL A 310 -12.60 -25.96 -20.12
C VAL A 310 -13.03 -27.41 -20.32
N ASN A 311 -12.08 -28.32 -20.52
CA ASN A 311 -12.33 -29.75 -20.74
C ASN A 311 -13.29 -30.02 -21.92
N GLY A 312 -13.17 -29.30 -23.03
CA GLY A 312 -13.98 -29.46 -24.22
C GLY A 312 -15.36 -28.76 -24.15
N LYS A 313 -15.58 -27.93 -23.13
CA LYS A 313 -16.76 -27.07 -23.03
C LYS A 313 -16.34 -25.61 -23.05
N THR A 314 -16.96 -24.80 -23.87
CA THR A 314 -16.75 -23.37 -23.90
C THR A 314 -17.49 -22.72 -22.74
N GLU A 315 -16.75 -21.98 -21.90
CA GLU A 315 -17.27 -21.18 -20.81
C GLU A 315 -16.96 -19.70 -21.05
N GLU A 316 -17.83 -18.82 -20.58
CA GLU A 316 -17.54 -17.39 -20.53
C GLU A 316 -16.72 -17.06 -19.28
N TRP A 317 -15.60 -16.41 -19.48
CA TRP A 317 -14.72 -15.92 -18.41
C TRP A 317 -14.59 -14.42 -18.50
N LEU A 318 -14.36 -13.78 -17.35
CA LEU A 318 -13.92 -12.41 -17.23
C LEU A 318 -12.40 -12.39 -17.23
N LEU A 319 -11.81 -11.61 -18.13
CA LEU A 319 -10.37 -11.33 -18.17
C LEU A 319 -10.18 -9.88 -17.74
N LEU A 320 -9.43 -9.68 -16.67
CA LEU A 320 -9.22 -8.39 -16.04
C LEU A 320 -7.77 -7.93 -16.24
N PHE A 321 -7.60 -6.67 -16.61
CA PHE A 321 -6.32 -6.00 -16.67
C PHE A 321 -6.34 -4.79 -15.73
N LYS A 322 -5.32 -4.70 -14.87
CA LYS A 322 -5.10 -3.54 -13.99
C LYS A 322 -3.64 -3.11 -14.08
N ASN A 323 -3.42 -1.82 -14.13
CA ASN A 323 -2.14 -1.20 -13.84
C ASN A 323 -2.27 -0.20 -12.69
N GLU A 324 -1.24 -0.13 -11.88
CA GLU A 324 -1.18 0.74 -10.70
C GLU A 324 0.13 1.49 -10.67
N THR A 325 0.08 2.78 -10.35
CA THR A 325 1.28 3.59 -10.09
C THR A 325 1.48 3.79 -8.61
N HIS A 326 2.70 3.60 -8.13
CA HIS A 326 3.05 3.78 -6.72
C HIS A 326 4.37 4.55 -6.59
N ASN A 327 4.39 5.76 -7.17
CA ASN A 327 5.60 6.55 -7.41
C ASN A 327 6.19 7.11 -6.11
N HIS A 328 5.41 7.93 -5.39
CA HIS A 328 5.86 8.62 -4.18
C HIS A 328 6.28 7.65 -3.05
N PRO A 329 5.49 6.64 -2.69
CA PRO A 329 5.92 5.69 -1.66
C PRO A 329 7.19 4.92 -2.03
N THR A 330 7.37 4.57 -3.31
CA THR A 330 8.58 3.88 -3.80
C THR A 330 9.80 4.81 -3.79
N GLU A 331 9.61 6.11 -3.97
CA GLU A 331 10.69 7.10 -3.87
C GLU A 331 11.25 7.20 -2.45
N ILE A 332 10.38 7.21 -1.43
CA ILE A 332 10.76 7.43 -0.03
C ILE A 332 11.12 6.15 0.73
N GLU A 333 10.47 5.03 0.41
CA GLU A 333 10.75 3.70 0.95
C GLU A 333 10.64 2.65 -0.18
N PRO A 334 11.72 2.42 -0.93
CA PRO A 334 11.65 1.71 -2.20
C PRO A 334 11.19 0.26 -2.12
N PHE A 335 11.62 -0.47 -1.07
CA PHE A 335 11.27 -1.88 -0.91
C PHE A 335 9.78 -2.07 -0.66
N GLY A 336 9.25 -1.42 0.37
CA GLY A 336 7.83 -1.52 0.73
C GLY A 336 6.93 -0.84 -0.31
N GLY A 337 7.37 0.30 -0.88
CA GLY A 337 6.62 0.99 -1.91
C GLY A 337 6.41 0.15 -3.17
N ALA A 338 7.45 -0.50 -3.68
CA ALA A 338 7.32 -1.40 -4.83
C ALA A 338 6.58 -2.70 -4.50
N ALA A 339 6.76 -3.24 -3.30
CA ALA A 339 5.99 -4.40 -2.82
C ALA A 339 4.49 -4.08 -2.78
N THR A 340 4.13 -2.94 -2.20
CA THR A 340 2.73 -2.47 -2.10
C THR A 340 2.15 -2.12 -3.48
N CYS A 341 2.97 -1.62 -4.42
CA CYS A 341 2.57 -1.41 -5.81
C CYS A 341 1.99 -2.69 -6.42
N LEU A 342 2.69 -3.82 -6.27
CA LEU A 342 2.18 -5.11 -6.74
C LEU A 342 0.94 -5.56 -5.96
N GLY A 343 0.95 -5.41 -4.64
CA GLY A 343 -0.18 -5.80 -3.78
C GLY A 343 -1.48 -5.06 -4.15
N GLY A 344 -1.43 -3.74 -4.27
CA GLY A 344 -2.57 -2.94 -4.71
C GLY A 344 -3.06 -3.32 -6.12
N CYS A 345 -2.10 -3.55 -7.02
CA CYS A 345 -2.40 -3.99 -8.38
C CYS A 345 -3.18 -5.32 -8.42
N ILE A 346 -2.86 -6.26 -7.52
CA ILE A 346 -3.55 -7.57 -7.40
C ILE A 346 -4.94 -7.41 -6.78
N ARG A 347 -5.10 -6.54 -5.79
CA ARG A 347 -6.38 -6.39 -5.07
C ARG A 347 -7.53 -5.84 -5.93
N ASP A 348 -7.24 -5.03 -6.92
CA ASP A 348 -8.29 -4.52 -7.82
C ASP A 348 -8.97 -5.64 -8.63
N PRO A 349 -8.27 -6.55 -9.32
CA PRO A 349 -8.91 -7.74 -9.90
C PRO A 349 -9.57 -8.65 -8.86
N LEU A 350 -9.02 -8.75 -7.63
CA LEU A 350 -9.69 -9.47 -6.54
C LEU A 350 -11.03 -8.82 -6.18
N SER A 351 -11.13 -7.49 -6.20
CA SER A 351 -12.41 -6.80 -6.05
C SER A 351 -13.43 -7.23 -7.13
N GLY A 352 -12.95 -7.51 -8.34
CA GLY A 352 -13.72 -8.15 -9.41
C GLY A 352 -13.89 -9.67 -9.26
N ARG A 353 -13.52 -10.27 -8.11
CA ARG A 353 -13.53 -11.71 -7.79
C ARG A 353 -12.62 -12.53 -8.70
N ALA A 354 -11.61 -11.92 -9.33
CA ALA A 354 -10.69 -12.61 -10.22
C ALA A 354 -9.43 -13.06 -9.49
N TYR A 355 -8.91 -14.21 -9.87
CA TYR A 355 -7.59 -14.67 -9.47
C TYR A 355 -6.53 -14.09 -10.42
N VAL A 356 -5.44 -13.57 -9.88
CA VAL A 356 -4.36 -12.97 -10.69
C VAL A 356 -3.34 -14.04 -11.07
N TYR A 357 -3.08 -14.16 -12.37
CA TYR A 357 -2.21 -15.19 -12.95
C TYR A 357 -0.86 -14.65 -13.42
N GLN A 358 -0.78 -13.37 -13.76
CA GLN A 358 0.39 -12.77 -14.38
C GLN A 358 0.61 -11.36 -13.86
N ALA A 359 1.87 -11.03 -13.52
CA ALA A 359 2.31 -9.67 -13.23
C ALA A 359 3.29 -9.16 -14.29
N MET A 360 3.37 -7.85 -14.39
CA MET A 360 4.32 -7.09 -15.20
C MET A 360 4.81 -5.88 -14.40
N ARG A 361 5.99 -5.33 -14.74
CA ARG A 361 6.55 -4.17 -14.07
C ARG A 361 7.19 -3.22 -15.07
N ILE A 362 6.88 -1.92 -14.95
CA ILE A 362 7.47 -0.85 -15.76
C ILE A 362 7.98 0.24 -14.81
N THR A 363 9.22 0.68 -14.98
CA THR A 363 9.79 1.74 -14.15
C THR A 363 10.40 2.87 -14.97
N GLY A 364 10.35 4.08 -14.42
CA GLY A 364 11.14 5.22 -14.86
C GLY A 364 12.03 5.68 -13.71
N SER A 365 13.34 5.73 -13.93
CA SER A 365 14.35 6.03 -12.94
C SER A 365 15.40 7.02 -13.47
N GLY A 366 16.06 7.76 -12.58
CA GLY A 366 17.34 8.38 -12.89
C GLY A 366 18.41 7.31 -13.13
N ASP A 367 19.59 7.75 -13.58
CA ASP A 367 20.71 6.84 -13.82
C ASP A 367 21.17 6.18 -12.49
N PRO A 368 21.10 4.85 -12.36
CA PRO A 368 21.54 4.15 -11.16
C PRO A 368 23.06 4.18 -10.95
N HIS A 369 23.83 4.63 -11.96
CA HIS A 369 25.28 4.84 -11.84
C HIS A 369 25.64 6.23 -11.31
N THR A 370 24.64 7.10 -11.05
CA THR A 370 24.89 8.39 -10.40
C THR A 370 25.65 8.20 -9.10
N SER A 371 26.73 8.96 -8.89
CA SER A 371 27.56 8.85 -7.69
C SER A 371 26.76 9.28 -6.44
N LEU A 372 27.18 8.81 -5.28
CA LEU A 372 26.55 9.21 -4.02
C LEU A 372 26.66 10.72 -3.77
N GLU A 373 27.78 11.33 -4.20
CA GLU A 373 28.05 12.76 -4.05
C GLU A 373 27.07 13.63 -4.91
N ASP A 374 26.60 13.08 -6.02
CA ASP A 374 25.65 13.74 -6.92
C ASP A 374 24.17 13.49 -6.53
N THR A 375 23.92 12.80 -5.44
CA THR A 375 22.57 12.58 -4.93
C THR A 375 21.96 13.91 -4.47
N LEU A 376 20.76 14.23 -4.98
CA LEU A 376 20.05 15.44 -4.55
C LEU A 376 19.71 15.38 -3.06
N GLU A 377 19.84 16.53 -2.40
CA GLU A 377 19.45 16.69 -0.99
C GLU A 377 17.99 16.26 -0.77
N GLY A 378 17.74 15.51 0.30
CA GLY A 378 16.41 15.00 0.64
C GLY A 378 15.97 13.79 -0.19
N LYS A 379 16.83 13.24 -1.05
CA LYS A 379 16.54 12.02 -1.84
C LYS A 379 17.46 10.87 -1.47
N LEU A 380 16.94 9.66 -1.68
CA LEU A 380 17.76 8.46 -1.62
C LEU A 380 18.61 8.34 -2.90
N PRO A 381 19.78 7.68 -2.84
CA PRO A 381 20.59 7.42 -4.01
C PRO A 381 19.84 6.62 -5.08
N GLN A 382 19.96 6.99 -6.36
CA GLN A 382 19.24 6.36 -7.47
C GLN A 382 19.48 4.84 -7.56
N LYS A 383 20.70 4.40 -7.30
CA LYS A 383 21.03 2.97 -7.26
C LYS A 383 20.30 2.24 -6.13
N LYS A 384 20.25 2.84 -4.94
CA LYS A 384 19.53 2.28 -3.79
C LYS A 384 18.04 2.15 -4.10
N ILE A 385 17.41 3.20 -4.61
CA ILE A 385 15.99 3.18 -4.99
C ILE A 385 15.72 2.05 -6.00
N THR A 386 16.52 1.98 -7.07
CA THR A 386 16.33 1.00 -8.15
C THR A 386 16.47 -0.43 -7.66
N GLN A 387 17.50 -0.72 -6.86
CA GLN A 387 17.75 -2.07 -6.34
C GLN A 387 16.72 -2.50 -5.31
N GLU A 388 16.40 -1.63 -4.36
CA GLU A 388 15.45 -1.92 -3.28
C GLU A 388 14.02 -2.09 -3.84
N ALA A 389 13.61 -1.26 -4.80
CA ALA A 389 12.32 -1.38 -5.46
C ALA A 389 12.20 -2.71 -6.23
N ALA A 390 13.23 -3.10 -6.97
CA ALA A 390 13.23 -4.39 -7.67
C ALA A 390 13.14 -5.57 -6.68
N ARG A 391 13.84 -5.48 -5.55
CA ARG A 391 13.78 -6.49 -4.48
C ARG A 391 12.39 -6.56 -3.83
N GLY A 392 11.77 -5.42 -3.55
CA GLY A 392 10.44 -5.35 -2.95
C GLY A 392 9.37 -5.97 -3.84
N TYR A 393 9.34 -5.59 -5.10
CA TYR A 393 8.42 -6.16 -6.09
C TYR A 393 8.59 -7.68 -6.24
N SER A 394 9.84 -8.13 -6.38
CA SER A 394 10.18 -9.55 -6.48
C SER A 394 9.83 -10.32 -5.21
N SER A 395 10.09 -9.76 -4.03
CA SER A 395 9.78 -10.39 -2.74
C SER A 395 8.27 -10.64 -2.59
N TYR A 396 7.46 -9.64 -2.93
CA TYR A 396 6.01 -9.77 -2.87
C TYR A 396 5.50 -10.85 -3.83
N GLY A 397 5.93 -10.81 -5.09
CA GLY A 397 5.56 -11.81 -6.09
C GLY A 397 5.96 -13.23 -5.70
N ASN A 398 7.16 -13.42 -5.16
CA ASN A 398 7.64 -14.72 -4.69
C ASN A 398 6.81 -15.28 -3.54
N GLN A 399 6.44 -14.44 -2.57
CA GLN A 399 5.63 -14.87 -1.42
C GLN A 399 4.21 -15.28 -1.82
N ILE A 400 3.63 -14.60 -2.81
CA ILE A 400 2.29 -14.89 -3.29
C ILE A 400 2.28 -16.02 -4.34
N GLY A 401 3.43 -16.34 -4.93
CA GLY A 401 3.56 -17.34 -5.99
C GLY A 401 3.16 -16.81 -7.37
N LEU A 402 3.37 -15.52 -7.63
CA LEU A 402 3.03 -14.83 -8.86
C LEU A 402 4.28 -14.44 -9.65
N ALA A 403 4.40 -14.92 -10.88
CA ALA A 403 5.50 -14.56 -11.76
C ALA A 403 5.32 -13.15 -12.35
N THR A 404 6.41 -12.38 -12.40
CA THR A 404 6.51 -11.15 -13.20
C THR A 404 7.10 -11.50 -14.57
N GLY A 405 6.22 -11.67 -15.57
CA GLY A 405 6.61 -12.16 -16.91
C GLY A 405 7.26 -11.13 -17.79
N GLU A 406 7.09 -9.85 -17.50
CA GLU A 406 7.69 -8.74 -18.24
C GLU A 406 8.19 -7.68 -17.26
N VAL A 407 9.43 -7.21 -17.44
CA VAL A 407 10.02 -6.09 -16.72
C VAL A 407 10.65 -5.13 -17.74
N LYS A 408 10.25 -3.86 -17.71
CA LYS A 408 10.85 -2.78 -18.48
C LYS A 408 11.29 -1.67 -17.55
N GLU A 409 12.56 -1.28 -17.66
CA GLU A 409 13.11 -0.17 -16.91
C GLU A 409 13.62 0.90 -17.89
N TYR A 410 13.14 2.13 -17.71
CA TYR A 410 13.52 3.30 -18.48
C TYR A 410 14.32 4.25 -17.60
N TYR A 411 15.42 4.78 -18.15
CA TYR A 411 16.31 5.69 -17.44
C TYR A 411 16.33 7.04 -18.12
N HIS A 412 15.99 8.09 -17.38
CA HIS A 412 15.99 9.45 -17.89
C HIS A 412 16.17 10.45 -16.72
N PRO A 413 16.95 11.54 -16.89
CA PRO A 413 17.17 12.53 -15.83
C PRO A 413 15.89 13.13 -15.22
N GLY A 414 14.82 13.24 -16.00
CA GLY A 414 13.52 13.71 -15.53
C GLY A 414 12.91 12.88 -14.42
N TYR A 415 13.23 11.59 -14.35
CA TYR A 415 12.75 10.71 -13.28
C TYR A 415 13.50 10.86 -11.95
N VAL A 416 14.55 11.68 -11.88
CA VAL A 416 15.17 12.07 -10.61
C VAL A 416 14.22 12.96 -9.81
N ALA A 417 13.43 13.80 -10.47
CA ALA A 417 12.42 14.63 -9.81
C ALA A 417 11.31 13.77 -9.18
N LYS A 418 10.82 12.79 -9.92
CA LYS A 418 9.84 11.81 -9.44
C LYS A 418 10.01 10.48 -10.16
N ARG A 419 10.29 9.43 -9.40
CA ARG A 419 10.34 8.06 -9.91
C ARG A 419 8.97 7.63 -10.43
N MET A 420 8.96 6.84 -11.48
CA MET A 420 7.79 6.12 -11.95
C MET A 420 7.93 4.64 -11.56
N GLU A 421 6.98 4.14 -10.80
CA GLU A 421 6.84 2.72 -10.44
C GLU A 421 5.46 2.26 -10.86
N ILE A 422 5.38 1.36 -11.84
CA ILE A 422 4.11 0.83 -12.36
C ILE A 422 4.13 -0.68 -12.21
N GLY A 423 3.13 -1.20 -11.49
CA GLY A 423 2.73 -2.59 -11.54
C GLY A 423 1.61 -2.79 -12.55
N ALA A 424 1.55 -3.95 -13.19
CA ALA A 424 0.41 -4.35 -14.00
C ALA A 424 0.15 -5.84 -13.80
N VAL A 425 -1.11 -6.23 -13.86
CA VAL A 425 -1.51 -7.63 -13.68
C VAL A 425 -2.64 -8.03 -14.61
N ILE A 426 -2.73 -9.33 -14.85
CA ILE A 426 -3.84 -9.98 -15.54
C ILE A 426 -4.48 -10.98 -14.59
N GLY A 427 -5.77 -10.82 -14.36
CA GLY A 427 -6.61 -11.72 -13.58
C GLY A 427 -7.72 -12.33 -14.41
N ALA A 428 -8.31 -13.41 -13.94
CA ALA A 428 -9.45 -14.03 -14.59
C ALA A 428 -10.36 -14.74 -13.58
N ALA A 429 -11.65 -14.83 -13.93
CA ALA A 429 -12.65 -15.58 -13.19
C ALA A 429 -13.73 -16.15 -14.13
N PRO A 430 -14.32 -17.31 -13.83
CA PRO A 430 -15.54 -17.75 -14.51
C PRO A 430 -16.64 -16.72 -14.30
N ARG A 431 -17.28 -16.27 -15.38
CA ARG A 431 -18.30 -15.20 -15.33
C ARG A 431 -19.47 -15.54 -14.39
N ASN A 432 -19.87 -16.80 -14.35
CA ASN A 432 -20.95 -17.29 -13.49
C ASN A 432 -20.61 -17.33 -12.00
N GLN A 433 -19.36 -17.09 -11.61
CA GLN A 433 -18.91 -17.00 -10.22
C GLN A 433 -18.82 -15.55 -9.72
N VAL A 434 -19.11 -14.57 -10.56
CA VAL A 434 -19.09 -13.16 -10.21
C VAL A 434 -20.51 -12.64 -10.12
N ARG A 435 -20.99 -12.47 -8.89
CA ARG A 435 -22.27 -11.84 -8.58
C ARG A 435 -22.10 -10.34 -8.57
N ARG A 436 -23.03 -9.62 -9.20
CA ARG A 436 -23.06 -8.16 -9.23
C ARG A 436 -24.48 -7.70 -8.96
N GLU A 437 -24.75 -7.42 -7.71
CA GLU A 437 -26.06 -7.00 -7.24
C GLU A 437 -25.92 -5.70 -6.45
N GLU A 438 -26.90 -4.82 -6.61
CA GLU A 438 -27.02 -3.65 -5.75
C GLU A 438 -27.19 -4.09 -4.30
N PRO A 439 -26.38 -3.54 -3.38
CA PRO A 439 -26.60 -3.75 -1.96
C PRO A 439 -27.98 -3.24 -1.54
N THR A 440 -28.60 -3.97 -0.65
CA THR A 440 -29.92 -3.62 -0.12
C THR A 440 -29.83 -3.36 1.38
N ALA A 441 -30.77 -2.58 1.93
CA ALA A 441 -30.84 -2.38 3.38
C ALA A 441 -30.84 -3.73 4.10
N ASP A 442 -30.11 -3.79 5.23
CA ASP A 442 -29.83 -4.99 6.05
C ASP A 442 -28.71 -5.92 5.52
N ASP A 443 -28.20 -5.74 4.30
CA ASP A 443 -26.92 -6.35 3.94
C ASP A 443 -25.82 -5.82 4.87
N VAL A 444 -24.78 -6.60 5.03
CA VAL A 444 -23.65 -6.23 5.87
C VAL A 444 -22.37 -6.13 5.07
N VAL A 445 -21.44 -5.32 5.58
CA VAL A 445 -20.08 -5.23 5.05
C VAL A 445 -19.14 -5.96 5.99
N VAL A 446 -18.46 -6.97 5.46
CA VAL A 446 -17.37 -7.65 6.14
C VAL A 446 -16.04 -7.08 5.69
N LEU A 447 -15.17 -6.82 6.66
CA LEU A 447 -13.75 -6.54 6.45
C LEU A 447 -12.99 -7.84 6.66
N LEU A 448 -12.25 -8.27 5.66
CA LEU A 448 -11.42 -9.46 5.73
C LEU A 448 -9.96 -9.15 5.39
N GLY A 449 -9.06 -9.92 5.98
CA GLY A 449 -7.63 -9.80 5.72
C GLY A 449 -6.85 -9.16 6.85
N GLY A 450 -6.05 -8.13 6.54
CA GLY A 450 -5.16 -7.47 7.49
C GLY A 450 -5.87 -6.56 8.49
N LYS A 451 -5.12 -6.15 9.51
CA LYS A 451 -5.58 -5.22 10.54
C LYS A 451 -5.20 -3.77 10.21
N THR A 452 -5.89 -2.83 10.83
CA THR A 452 -5.64 -1.39 10.67
C THR A 452 -4.54 -0.92 11.61
N GLY A 453 -3.58 -0.18 11.08
CA GLY A 453 -2.55 0.55 11.81
C GLY A 453 -2.50 2.02 11.38
N ARG A 454 -1.43 2.74 11.74
CA ARG A 454 -1.16 4.13 11.29
C ARG A 454 -0.54 4.22 9.90
N ASP A 455 -0.17 3.10 9.34
CA ASP A 455 0.46 3.02 8.04
C ASP A 455 -0.49 3.53 6.93
N GLY A 456 0.07 4.33 6.02
CA GLY A 456 -0.65 4.92 4.90
C GLY A 456 -1.59 6.07 5.25
N CYS A 457 -1.61 6.57 6.49
CA CYS A 457 -2.40 7.75 6.84
C CYS A 457 -1.91 8.98 6.06
N GLY A 458 -2.74 9.50 5.16
CA GLY A 458 -2.39 10.62 4.29
C GLY A 458 -1.57 10.24 3.05
N GLY A 459 -1.47 8.96 2.68
CA GLY A 459 -0.72 8.51 1.50
C GLY A 459 -1.19 9.15 0.20
N ALA A 460 -2.50 9.22 -0.04
CA ALA A 460 -3.08 9.86 -1.22
C ALA A 460 -2.77 11.36 -1.30
N THR A 461 -2.88 12.08 -0.17
CA THR A 461 -2.57 13.51 -0.12
C THR A 461 -1.07 13.77 -0.25
N GLY A 462 -0.22 12.94 0.34
CA GLY A 462 1.23 12.97 0.17
C GLY A 462 1.65 12.75 -1.27
N SER A 463 1.03 11.79 -1.96
CA SER A 463 1.28 11.50 -3.37
C SER A 463 0.88 12.66 -4.30
N SER A 464 0.03 13.58 -3.84
CA SER A 464 -0.41 14.78 -4.57
C SER A 464 0.49 16.01 -4.34
N LYS A 465 1.53 15.91 -3.51
CA LYS A 465 2.45 17.00 -3.18
C LYS A 465 3.80 16.84 -3.87
N GLU A 466 4.53 17.94 -3.94
CA GLU A 466 5.92 17.94 -4.38
C GLU A 466 6.82 17.28 -3.33
N HIS A 467 7.82 16.53 -3.80
CA HIS A 467 8.88 16.00 -2.95
C HIS A 467 9.79 17.16 -2.53
N THR A 468 9.99 17.33 -1.23
CA THR A 468 10.86 18.36 -0.63
C THR A 468 12.03 17.73 0.10
N VAL A 469 12.99 18.56 0.50
CA VAL A 469 14.15 18.12 1.30
C VAL A 469 13.72 17.40 2.59
N ASP A 470 12.61 17.84 3.19
CA ASP A 470 12.11 17.28 4.46
C ASP A 470 11.23 16.02 4.29
N SER A 471 10.95 15.60 3.05
CA SER A 471 10.03 14.46 2.80
C SER A 471 10.47 13.18 3.48
N LEU A 472 11.78 12.87 3.48
CA LEU A 472 12.30 11.67 4.15
C LEU A 472 12.15 11.71 5.68
N SER A 473 11.98 12.87 6.28
CA SER A 473 11.80 13.01 7.74
C SER A 473 10.33 13.17 8.16
N THR A 474 9.44 13.54 7.23
CA THR A 474 8.06 13.91 7.55
C THR A 474 7.01 12.94 7.02
N CYS A 475 7.32 12.15 5.98
CA CYS A 475 6.36 11.26 5.31
C CYS A 475 6.26 9.85 5.90
N GLY A 476 6.75 9.62 7.11
CA GLY A 476 6.76 8.28 7.72
C GLY A 476 5.37 7.63 7.84
N ALA A 477 4.33 8.42 8.14
CA ALA A 477 2.95 7.93 8.22
C ALA A 477 2.36 7.57 6.84
N GLU A 478 2.92 8.10 5.76
CA GLU A 478 2.47 7.83 4.39
C GLU A 478 3.00 6.50 3.84
N VAL A 479 4.01 5.91 4.50
CA VAL A 479 4.58 4.61 4.13
C VAL A 479 3.57 3.50 4.37
N GLN A 480 3.42 2.64 3.37
CA GLN A 480 2.58 1.46 3.42
C GLN A 480 3.46 0.22 3.41
N LYS A 481 3.19 -0.71 4.32
CA LYS A 481 3.90 -1.98 4.41
C LYS A 481 2.98 -3.12 4.00
N GLY A 482 3.30 -3.79 2.90
CA GLY A 482 2.55 -4.92 2.38
C GLY A 482 2.74 -6.20 3.19
N ASN A 483 1.72 -7.06 3.17
CA ASN A 483 1.75 -8.42 3.70
C ASN A 483 1.29 -9.42 2.63
N ALA A 484 2.22 -9.87 1.81
CA ALA A 484 1.96 -10.79 0.71
C ALA A 484 1.34 -12.12 1.17
N LEU A 485 1.67 -12.59 2.38
CA LEU A 485 1.08 -13.80 2.95
C LEU A 485 -0.44 -13.66 3.13
N THR A 486 -0.88 -12.54 3.68
CA THR A 486 -2.32 -12.26 3.84
C THR A 486 -3.00 -12.17 2.47
N GLU A 487 -2.40 -11.49 1.51
CA GLU A 487 -2.97 -11.38 0.16
C GLU A 487 -3.04 -12.71 -0.58
N ARG A 488 -2.04 -13.59 -0.39
CA ARG A 488 -2.10 -14.96 -0.92
C ARG A 488 -3.30 -15.73 -0.38
N LYS A 489 -3.60 -15.60 0.91
CA LYS A 489 -4.78 -16.22 1.53
C LYS A 489 -6.07 -15.68 0.91
N ILE A 490 -6.17 -14.36 0.70
CA ILE A 490 -7.31 -13.72 0.03
C ILE A 490 -7.46 -14.23 -1.41
N GLN A 491 -6.39 -14.31 -2.19
CA GLN A 491 -6.42 -14.86 -3.54
C GLN A 491 -6.93 -16.32 -3.56
N ARG A 492 -6.48 -17.14 -2.63
CA ARG A 492 -6.93 -18.54 -2.50
C ARG A 492 -8.42 -18.61 -2.17
N LEU A 493 -8.88 -17.78 -1.25
CA LEU A 493 -10.29 -17.68 -0.88
C LEU A 493 -11.14 -17.27 -2.08
N PHE A 494 -10.75 -16.23 -2.82
CA PHE A 494 -11.52 -15.69 -3.94
C PHE A 494 -11.45 -16.55 -5.21
N ARG A 495 -10.58 -17.54 -5.26
CA ARG A 495 -10.58 -18.55 -6.32
C ARG A 495 -11.74 -19.55 -6.20
N ARG A 496 -12.41 -19.57 -5.05
CA ARG A 496 -13.50 -20.49 -4.73
C ARG A 496 -14.84 -19.90 -5.13
N GLY A 497 -15.51 -20.50 -6.11
CA GLY A 497 -16.80 -20.02 -6.61
C GLY A 497 -17.90 -19.98 -5.56
N GLU A 498 -17.89 -20.96 -4.60
CA GLU A 498 -18.83 -20.99 -3.48
C GLU A 498 -18.67 -19.78 -2.52
N VAL A 499 -17.50 -19.15 -2.51
CA VAL A 499 -17.24 -17.93 -1.72
C VAL A 499 -17.64 -16.69 -2.51
N THR A 500 -17.17 -16.57 -3.76
CA THR A 500 -17.38 -15.37 -4.57
C THR A 500 -18.83 -15.13 -4.94
N THR A 501 -19.62 -16.18 -5.05
CA THR A 501 -21.08 -16.07 -5.29
C THR A 501 -21.87 -15.53 -4.10
N LEU A 502 -21.28 -15.47 -2.89
CA LEU A 502 -21.88 -14.81 -1.72
C LEU A 502 -21.67 -13.28 -1.76
N ILE A 503 -20.67 -12.80 -2.49
CA ILE A 503 -20.27 -11.40 -2.51
C ILE A 503 -21.10 -10.63 -3.54
N LYS A 504 -21.90 -9.66 -3.10
CA LYS A 504 -22.68 -8.78 -3.96
C LYS A 504 -21.81 -7.71 -4.61
N ARG A 505 -21.02 -7.00 -3.81
CA ARG A 505 -20.00 -6.01 -4.20
C ARG A 505 -18.77 -6.16 -3.35
N CYS A 506 -17.63 -5.77 -3.89
CA CYS A 506 -16.35 -5.84 -3.21
C CYS A 506 -15.48 -4.65 -3.59
N ASN A 507 -14.70 -4.16 -2.64
CA ASN A 507 -13.68 -3.15 -2.87
C ASN A 507 -12.42 -3.47 -2.06
N ASP A 508 -11.26 -3.03 -2.54
CA ASP A 508 -10.02 -3.09 -1.77
C ASP A 508 -9.85 -1.84 -0.90
N PHE A 509 -8.88 -1.88 -0.01
CA PHE A 509 -8.53 -0.74 0.83
C PHE A 509 -7.34 -0.01 0.24
N GLY A 510 -7.63 1.06 -0.48
CA GLY A 510 -6.64 2.02 -0.98
C GLY A 510 -6.78 3.36 -0.27
N ALA A 511 -6.70 4.45 -1.05
CA ALA A 511 -6.82 5.82 -0.57
C ALA A 511 -8.07 6.04 0.29
N GLY A 512 -7.89 6.65 1.45
CA GLY A 512 -8.98 6.96 2.39
C GLY A 512 -9.46 5.77 3.24
N GLY A 513 -8.81 4.62 3.15
CA GLY A 513 -9.01 3.48 4.04
C GLY A 513 -10.45 2.99 4.15
N VAL A 514 -10.91 2.75 5.38
CA VAL A 514 -12.28 2.26 5.68
C VAL A 514 -13.36 3.16 5.10
N SER A 515 -13.19 4.48 5.18
CA SER A 515 -14.17 5.46 4.73
C SER A 515 -14.47 5.32 3.24
N VAL A 516 -13.43 5.20 2.42
CA VAL A 516 -13.56 5.13 0.96
C VAL A 516 -13.90 3.71 0.53
N ALA A 517 -13.17 2.70 1.00
CA ALA A 517 -13.38 1.31 0.60
C ALA A 517 -14.82 0.84 0.85
N ILE A 518 -15.41 1.23 1.98
CA ILE A 518 -16.79 0.87 2.32
C ILE A 518 -17.78 1.88 1.74
N GLY A 519 -17.44 3.18 1.77
CA GLY A 519 -18.34 4.23 1.29
C GLY A 519 -18.66 4.16 -0.20
N GLU A 520 -17.78 3.59 -1.02
CA GLU A 520 -18.00 3.40 -2.45
C GLU A 520 -18.86 2.17 -2.81
N LEU A 521 -19.15 1.29 -1.84
CA LEU A 521 -19.92 0.07 -2.11
C LEU A 521 -21.42 0.32 -2.24
N THR A 522 -21.95 1.37 -1.62
CA THR A 522 -23.38 1.66 -1.55
C THR A 522 -23.66 3.10 -1.17
N ASP A 523 -24.81 3.62 -1.55
CA ASP A 523 -25.22 5.02 -1.29
C ASP A 523 -25.54 5.27 0.20
N GLY A 524 -25.92 4.24 0.95
CA GLY A 524 -26.24 4.35 2.37
C GLY A 524 -25.54 3.28 3.19
N VAL A 525 -24.74 3.70 4.19
CA VAL A 525 -24.01 2.75 5.05
C VAL A 525 -23.74 3.35 6.44
N SER A 526 -23.88 2.52 7.46
CA SER A 526 -23.48 2.82 8.82
C SER A 526 -22.29 1.95 9.20
N ILE A 527 -21.14 2.57 9.45
CA ILE A 527 -19.88 1.94 9.80
C ILE A 527 -19.65 2.05 11.31
N ASN A 528 -19.29 0.96 11.96
CA ASN A 528 -18.84 0.95 13.34
C ASN A 528 -17.31 0.78 13.39
N LEU A 529 -16.59 1.87 13.62
CA LEU A 529 -15.14 1.89 13.68
C LEU A 529 -14.56 1.12 14.87
N ASP A 530 -15.36 0.93 15.93
CA ASP A 530 -14.92 0.15 17.10
C ASP A 530 -14.72 -1.34 16.77
N LEU A 531 -15.42 -1.84 15.74
CA LEU A 531 -15.33 -3.22 15.28
C LEU A 531 -14.18 -3.44 14.28
N VAL A 532 -13.55 -2.38 13.78
CA VAL A 532 -12.44 -2.50 12.84
C VAL A 532 -11.24 -3.14 13.53
N PRO A 533 -10.71 -4.27 13.03
CA PRO A 533 -9.56 -4.94 13.62
C PRO A 533 -8.33 -4.03 13.64
N LYS A 534 -7.62 -3.98 14.76
CA LYS A 534 -6.49 -3.08 15.01
C LYS A 534 -5.19 -3.87 15.15
N LYS A 535 -4.10 -3.37 14.57
CA LYS A 535 -2.75 -3.92 14.76
C LYS A 535 -2.25 -3.72 16.19
N TYR A 536 -2.67 -2.62 16.83
CA TYR A 536 -2.32 -2.23 18.20
C TYR A 536 -3.36 -1.26 18.76
N ALA A 537 -3.36 -1.08 20.08
CA ALA A 537 -4.20 -0.10 20.75
C ALA A 537 -3.75 1.36 20.45
N GLY A 538 -4.57 2.35 20.84
CA GLY A 538 -4.22 3.76 20.73
C GLY A 538 -4.51 4.40 19.38
N LEU A 539 -5.18 3.73 18.44
CA LEU A 539 -5.69 4.33 17.21
C LEU A 539 -6.96 5.12 17.50
N ASP A 540 -7.00 6.37 17.03
CA ASP A 540 -8.18 7.22 17.12
C ASP A 540 -9.17 6.97 15.97
N GLY A 541 -10.34 7.61 16.04
CA GLY A 541 -11.38 7.45 15.03
C GLY A 541 -10.97 7.95 13.66
N THR A 542 -10.11 8.97 13.57
CA THR A 542 -9.59 9.47 12.30
C THR A 542 -8.64 8.45 11.67
N GLU A 543 -7.69 7.95 12.44
CA GLU A 543 -6.74 6.93 11.98
C GLU A 543 -7.46 5.65 11.52
N LEU A 544 -8.46 5.20 12.26
CA LEU A 544 -9.29 4.05 11.89
C LEU A 544 -10.08 4.28 10.59
N ALA A 545 -10.57 5.50 10.39
CA ALA A 545 -11.38 5.86 9.23
C ALA A 545 -10.60 5.96 7.94
N ILE A 546 -9.36 6.50 7.98
CA ILE A 546 -8.61 6.90 6.77
C ILE A 546 -7.31 6.13 6.52
N SER A 547 -6.85 5.30 7.45
CA SER A 547 -5.61 4.53 7.26
C SER A 547 -5.69 3.60 6.05
N GLU A 548 -4.66 3.65 5.21
CA GLU A 548 -4.52 2.84 4.00
C GLU A 548 -3.76 1.53 4.26
N SER A 549 -3.89 0.95 5.47
CA SER A 549 -3.31 -0.35 5.78
C SER A 549 -3.72 -1.38 4.74
N GLN A 550 -2.73 -2.09 4.21
CA GLN A 550 -2.85 -2.93 3.02
C GLN A 550 -3.47 -4.30 3.32
N GLU A 551 -3.73 -5.07 2.27
CA GLU A 551 -4.25 -6.45 2.27
C GLU A 551 -5.56 -6.61 3.05
N ARG A 552 -6.45 -5.65 2.85
CA ARG A 552 -7.83 -5.69 3.36
C ARG A 552 -8.81 -5.66 2.21
N MET A 553 -9.92 -6.37 2.34
CA MET A 553 -11.03 -6.33 1.38
C MET A 553 -12.33 -6.05 2.11
N ALA A 554 -13.18 -5.22 1.53
CA ALA A 554 -14.53 -4.96 1.99
C ALA A 554 -15.52 -5.67 1.08
N CYS A 555 -16.33 -6.58 1.63
CA CYS A 555 -17.30 -7.35 0.86
C CYS A 555 -18.71 -7.11 1.40
N VAL A 556 -19.64 -6.75 0.52
CA VAL A 556 -21.07 -6.72 0.83
C VAL A 556 -21.65 -8.11 0.64
N ILE A 557 -22.22 -8.65 1.70
CA ILE A 557 -22.90 -9.95 1.69
C ILE A 557 -24.28 -9.85 2.36
N ALA A 558 -25.17 -10.78 2.07
CA ALA A 558 -26.42 -10.89 2.80
C ALA A 558 -26.13 -11.26 4.27
N ALA A 559 -26.89 -10.68 5.20
CA ALA A 559 -26.72 -10.95 6.62
C ALA A 559 -26.87 -12.45 6.97
N SER A 560 -27.69 -13.19 6.21
CA SER A 560 -27.84 -14.65 6.35
C SER A 560 -26.60 -15.46 6.01
N ASP A 561 -25.69 -14.91 5.21
CA ASP A 561 -24.52 -15.62 4.67
C ASP A 561 -23.25 -15.40 5.51
N VAL A 562 -23.33 -14.55 6.55
CA VAL A 562 -22.18 -14.16 7.38
C VAL A 562 -21.44 -15.36 7.98
N GLU A 563 -22.17 -16.29 8.60
CA GLU A 563 -21.55 -17.45 9.27
C GLU A 563 -20.89 -18.39 8.27
N ALA A 564 -21.49 -18.61 7.11
CA ALA A 564 -20.90 -19.41 6.03
C ALA A 564 -19.64 -18.74 5.48
N PHE A 565 -19.70 -17.42 5.25
CA PHE A 565 -18.57 -16.66 4.74
C PHE A 565 -17.39 -16.65 5.73
N LYS A 566 -17.65 -16.47 7.02
CA LYS A 566 -16.63 -16.56 8.08
C LYS A 566 -15.99 -17.94 8.13
N ALA A 567 -16.78 -19.02 8.02
CA ALA A 567 -16.24 -20.37 8.01
C ALA A 567 -15.25 -20.59 6.85
N TYR A 568 -15.52 -20.05 5.67
CA TYR A 568 -14.57 -20.10 4.55
C TYR A 568 -13.32 -19.27 4.82
N CYS A 569 -13.43 -18.11 5.46
CA CYS A 569 -12.28 -17.30 5.87
C CYS A 569 -11.41 -18.05 6.89
N ASP A 570 -12.01 -18.74 7.86
CA ASP A 570 -11.31 -19.53 8.86
C ASP A 570 -10.51 -20.68 8.23
N GLU A 571 -11.02 -21.33 7.17
CA GLU A 571 -10.29 -22.36 6.42
C GLU A 571 -8.99 -21.84 5.80
N GLU A 572 -8.93 -20.55 5.43
CA GLU A 572 -7.72 -19.89 4.93
C GLU A 572 -6.96 -19.13 6.04
N ASN A 573 -7.39 -19.26 7.29
CA ASN A 573 -6.81 -18.56 8.42
C ASN A 573 -6.78 -17.03 8.22
N LEU A 574 -7.91 -16.48 7.76
CA LEU A 574 -8.15 -15.07 7.54
C LEU A 574 -9.11 -14.51 8.57
N GLU A 575 -8.76 -13.39 9.17
CA GLU A 575 -9.68 -12.63 10.02
C GLU A 575 -10.80 -12.03 9.17
N CYS A 576 -12.05 -12.15 9.65
CA CYS A 576 -13.24 -11.66 8.98
C CYS A 576 -14.20 -11.05 10.00
N THR A 577 -14.48 -9.76 9.89
CA THR A 577 -15.29 -9.02 10.86
C THR A 577 -16.38 -8.21 10.16
N VAL A 578 -17.62 -8.30 10.64
CA VAL A 578 -18.71 -7.40 10.21
C VAL A 578 -18.45 -6.04 10.83
N VAL A 579 -18.22 -5.01 9.99
CA VAL A 579 -17.88 -3.65 10.44
C VAL A 579 -18.92 -2.61 10.04
N ALA A 580 -19.82 -2.95 9.13
CA ALA A 580 -20.84 -2.00 8.68
C ALA A 580 -22.14 -2.69 8.26
N LYS A 581 -23.20 -1.90 8.21
CA LYS A 581 -24.52 -2.28 7.76
C LYS A 581 -24.99 -1.33 6.65
N VAL A 582 -25.52 -1.89 5.57
CA VAL A 582 -26.14 -1.13 4.49
C VAL A 582 -27.47 -0.53 4.98
N THR A 583 -27.73 0.72 4.63
CA THR A 583 -28.94 1.46 5.00
C THR A 583 -29.59 2.08 3.75
N ASP A 584 -30.83 2.52 3.89
CA ASP A 584 -31.59 3.25 2.87
C ASP A 584 -31.54 4.78 3.07
N THR A 585 -30.62 5.26 3.91
CA THR A 585 -30.54 6.68 4.29
C THR A 585 -29.84 7.56 3.26
N ASN A 586 -29.16 6.98 2.27
CA ASN A 586 -28.28 7.68 1.32
C ASN A 586 -27.21 8.54 2.03
N ARG A 587 -26.69 8.05 3.16
CA ARG A 587 -25.65 8.72 3.94
C ARG A 587 -24.59 7.72 4.37
N LEU A 588 -23.34 8.17 4.32
CA LEU A 588 -22.22 7.53 4.99
C LEU A 588 -22.16 8.02 6.43
N VAL A 589 -22.37 7.13 7.38
CA VAL A 589 -22.29 7.42 8.82
C VAL A 589 -21.20 6.55 9.44
N MET A 590 -20.28 7.16 10.18
CA MET A 590 -19.23 6.46 10.92
C MET A 590 -19.41 6.72 12.41
N ASN A 591 -19.42 5.66 13.22
CA ASN A 591 -19.52 5.72 14.67
C ASN A 591 -18.22 5.23 15.29
N TRP A 592 -17.74 5.96 16.31
CA TRP A 592 -16.56 5.62 17.10
C TRP A 592 -16.73 6.12 18.54
N ASN A 593 -16.57 5.20 19.55
CA ASN A 593 -16.77 5.35 21.01
C ASN A 593 -18.20 5.75 21.43
#